data_9fe5f70deab6cea5965eb7ff2f2e887d
#
_entry.id   9fe5f70deab6cea5965eb7ff2f2e887d
#
_cell.length_a   1.000
_cell.length_b   1.000
_cell.length_c   1.000
_cell.angle_alpha   90.00
_cell.angle_beta   90.00
_cell.angle_gamma   90.00
#
_symmetry.space_group_name_H-M   'P 1'
#
loop_
_entity.id
_entity.type
_entity.pdbx_description
1 polymer ?
#
loop_
_entity_poly.entity_id
_entity_poly.type
_entity_poly.pdbx_seq_one_letter_code
_entity_poly.pdbx_strand_id
1 'polypeptide(L)'
;MLTGALLGVFGKGGARQLLTATATAGIRGTGIYMEASPERTYFCTCYGTVEIEDQHRTEKRLVVSGYHAPNIIYAEMTDGKMMHKAEFINHTDDELVMLEKLVGRVPPFVRR
;
A
#
# COMPACT_ATOMS: atom_id res chain seq x y z
N MET A 1 13.28 2.53 -7.81
CA MET A 1 13.06 1.86 -6.52
C MET A 1 12.84 2.92 -5.44
N LEU A 2 11.76 2.79 -4.67
CA LEU A 2 11.40 3.77 -3.65
C LEU A 2 11.99 3.41 -2.29
N THR A 3 12.49 4.44 -1.58
CA THR A 3 12.87 4.35 -0.16
C THR A 3 12.27 5.53 0.57
N GLY A 4 12.04 5.38 1.88
CA GLY A 4 11.40 6.41 2.70
C GLY A 4 9.89 6.20 2.78
N ALA A 5 9.14 7.27 3.00
CA ALA A 5 7.68 7.22 3.18
C ALA A 5 6.94 7.88 2.02
N LEU A 6 5.80 7.31 1.66
CA LEU A 6 4.91 7.83 0.61
C LEU A 6 3.46 7.66 1.03
N LEU A 7 2.70 8.73 0.99
CA LEU A 7 1.24 8.70 1.06
C LEU A 7 0.69 9.14 -0.29
N GLY A 8 -0.17 8.35 -0.90
CA GLY A 8 -0.66 8.66 -2.22
C GLY A 8 -2.07 8.15 -2.48
N VAL A 9 -2.74 8.79 -3.44
CA VAL A 9 -4.04 8.37 -3.94
C VAL A 9 -3.95 8.22 -5.45
N PHE A 10 -4.56 7.15 -5.98
CA PHE A 10 -4.46 6.79 -7.39
C PHE A 10 -5.85 6.49 -7.97
N GLY A 11 -6.11 7.05 -9.13
CA GLY A 11 -7.36 6.82 -9.83
C GLY A 11 -7.42 5.47 -10.52
N LYS A 12 -8.60 5.13 -11.06
CA LYS A 12 -8.84 3.85 -11.75
C LYS A 12 -8.34 3.84 -13.20
N GLY A 13 -7.84 4.96 -13.70
CA GLY A 13 -7.53 5.18 -15.11
C GLY A 13 -6.30 4.46 -15.67
N GLY A 14 -5.73 3.50 -14.97
CA GLY A 14 -4.60 2.72 -15.46
C GLY A 14 -3.91 1.98 -14.36
N ALA A 15 -3.27 0.89 -14.71
CA ALA A 15 -2.45 0.13 -13.76
C ALA A 15 -1.11 0.86 -13.56
N ARG A 16 -0.68 0.95 -12.32
CA ARG A 16 0.62 1.51 -11.94
C ARG A 16 1.37 0.52 -11.09
N GLN A 17 2.69 0.61 -11.11
CA GLN A 17 3.54 -0.21 -10.27
C GLN A 17 4.42 0.65 -9.39
N LEU A 18 4.54 0.25 -8.13
CA LEU A 18 5.50 0.80 -7.19
C LEU A 18 6.52 -0.26 -6.85
N LEU A 19 7.79 0.11 -6.90
CA LEU A 19 8.90 -0.80 -6.63
C LEU A 19 9.67 -0.33 -5.41
N THR A 20 9.89 -1.26 -4.48
CA THR A 20 10.77 -1.05 -3.33
C THR A 20 11.85 -2.12 -3.32
N ALA A 21 12.77 -2.04 -2.37
CA ALA A 21 13.81 -3.07 -2.24
C ALA A 21 13.25 -4.46 -1.93
N THR A 22 12.06 -4.55 -1.34
CA THR A 22 11.50 -5.83 -0.89
C THR A 22 10.25 -6.26 -1.63
N ALA A 23 9.62 -5.36 -2.40
CA ALA A 23 8.31 -5.64 -2.98
C ALA A 23 8.04 -4.90 -4.28
N THR A 24 7.11 -5.44 -5.05
CA THR A 24 6.45 -4.77 -6.16
C THR A 24 4.95 -4.72 -5.86
N ALA A 25 4.34 -3.55 -6.02
CA ALA A 25 2.91 -3.38 -5.82
C ALA A 25 2.26 -2.88 -7.11
N GLY A 26 1.28 -3.63 -7.60
CA GLY A 26 0.40 -3.18 -8.68
C GLY A 26 -0.82 -2.50 -8.08
N ILE A 27 -1.08 -1.26 -8.45
CA ILE A 27 -2.12 -0.43 -7.83
C ILE A 27 -3.09 0.10 -8.87
N ARG A 28 -4.37 0.20 -8.47
CA ARG A 28 -5.42 0.79 -9.29
C ARG A 28 -6.57 1.27 -8.40
N GLY A 29 -6.95 2.55 -8.52
CA GLY A 29 -8.07 3.10 -7.78
C GLY A 29 -7.94 2.97 -6.29
N THR A 30 -6.81 3.38 -5.73
CA THR A 30 -6.46 3.10 -4.35
C THR A 30 -5.84 4.30 -3.65
N GLY A 31 -5.98 4.32 -2.34
CA GLY A 31 -5.18 5.16 -1.45
C GLY A 31 -4.20 4.27 -0.70
N ILE A 32 -2.96 4.69 -0.62
CA ILE A 32 -1.90 3.90 0.01
C ILE A 32 -1.05 4.76 0.94
N TYR A 33 -0.47 4.09 1.94
CA TYR A 33 0.67 4.61 2.69
C TYR A 33 1.77 3.56 2.72
N MET A 34 3.01 4.00 2.52
CA MET A 34 4.13 3.09 2.42
C MET A 34 5.35 3.68 3.13
N GLU A 35 6.08 2.83 3.84
CA GLU A 35 7.41 3.14 4.37
C GLU A 35 8.36 2.03 3.92
N ALA A 36 9.38 2.40 3.17
CA ALA A 36 10.28 1.43 2.56
C ALA A 36 11.72 1.61 3.05
N SER A 37 12.36 0.50 3.40
CA SER A 37 13.78 0.41 3.70
C SER A 37 14.37 -0.80 2.99
N PRO A 38 15.71 -0.98 2.96
CA PRO A 38 16.30 -2.16 2.35
C PRO A 38 15.86 -3.49 2.97
N GLU A 39 15.47 -3.48 4.25
CA GLU A 39 15.13 -4.70 5.01
C GLU A 39 13.66 -5.06 4.91
N ARG A 40 12.78 -4.06 4.73
CA ARG A 40 11.34 -4.29 4.73
C ARG A 40 10.58 -3.14 4.11
N THR A 41 9.36 -3.43 3.67
CA THR A 41 8.39 -2.43 3.25
C THR A 41 7.11 -2.60 4.07
N TYR A 42 6.70 -1.52 4.74
CA TYR A 42 5.37 -1.42 5.32
C TYR A 42 4.46 -0.86 4.22
N PHE A 43 3.39 -1.56 3.92
CA PHE A 43 2.46 -1.15 2.86
C PHE A 43 1.03 -1.23 3.36
N CYS A 44 0.39 -0.08 3.52
CA CYS A 44 -1.02 -0.01 3.89
C CYS A 44 -1.86 0.26 2.64
N THR A 45 -2.72 -0.69 2.28
CA THR A 45 -3.79 -0.45 1.32
C THR A 45 -4.92 0.20 2.08
N CYS A 46 -4.98 1.53 2.04
CA CYS A 46 -5.96 2.26 2.82
C CYS A 46 -7.37 2.02 2.31
N TYR A 47 -7.52 1.93 0.99
CA TYR A 47 -8.73 1.49 0.31
C TYR A 47 -8.37 1.14 -1.14
N GLY A 48 -9.25 0.37 -1.78
CA GLY A 48 -9.05 -0.05 -3.16
C GLY A 48 -8.42 -1.43 -3.29
N THR A 49 -7.77 -1.67 -4.42
CA THR A 49 -7.20 -2.97 -4.76
C THR A 49 -5.72 -2.84 -5.09
N VAL A 50 -4.90 -3.66 -4.44
CA VAL A 50 -3.45 -3.70 -4.65
C VAL A 50 -3.02 -5.16 -4.74
N GLU A 51 -2.16 -5.47 -5.72
CA GLU A 51 -1.48 -6.75 -5.80
C GLU A 51 -0.04 -6.56 -5.38
N ILE A 52 0.37 -7.25 -4.31
CA ILE A 52 1.70 -7.14 -3.73
C ILE A 52 2.46 -8.44 -3.96
N GLU A 53 3.70 -8.34 -4.45
CA GLU A 53 4.59 -9.47 -4.63
C GLU A 53 5.94 -9.14 -3.98
N ASP A 54 6.52 -10.10 -3.24
CA ASP A 54 7.84 -9.94 -2.67
C ASP A 54 8.92 -9.96 -3.77
N GLN A 55 10.11 -9.43 -3.47
CA GLN A 55 11.18 -9.30 -4.46
C GLN A 55 11.67 -10.64 -5.04
N HIS A 56 11.52 -11.73 -4.29
CA HIS A 56 11.92 -13.07 -4.73
C HIS A 56 10.80 -13.81 -5.48
N ARG A 57 9.62 -13.17 -5.60
CA ARG A 57 8.42 -13.74 -6.23
C ARG A 57 7.97 -15.05 -5.60
N THR A 58 8.16 -15.19 -4.28
CA THR A 58 7.75 -16.38 -3.54
C THR A 58 6.34 -16.27 -3.00
N GLU A 59 5.87 -15.05 -2.76
CA GLU A 59 4.50 -14.78 -2.30
C GLU A 59 3.88 -13.66 -3.10
N LYS A 60 2.60 -13.82 -3.42
CA LYS A 60 1.79 -12.80 -4.06
C LYS A 60 0.48 -12.68 -3.27
N ARG A 61 0.08 -11.46 -3.00
CA ARG A 61 -1.14 -11.20 -2.24
C ARG A 61 -1.98 -10.13 -2.93
N LEU A 62 -3.24 -10.46 -3.18
CA LEU A 62 -4.22 -9.49 -3.63
C LEU A 62 -4.92 -8.91 -2.40
N VAL A 63 -4.80 -7.60 -2.21
CA VAL A 63 -5.44 -6.90 -1.09
C VAL A 63 -6.58 -6.06 -1.62
N VAL A 64 -7.79 -6.34 -1.14
CA VAL A 64 -8.97 -5.52 -1.42
C VAL A 64 -9.44 -4.96 -0.08
N SER A 65 -9.46 -3.64 0.04
CA SER A 65 -9.75 -2.99 1.30
C SER A 65 -10.75 -1.86 1.13
N GLY A 66 -11.67 -1.74 2.07
CA GLY A 66 -12.53 -0.57 2.22
C GLY A 66 -11.97 0.43 3.22
N TYR A 67 -11.13 -0.04 4.13
CA TYR A 67 -10.56 0.80 5.17
C TYR A 67 -9.33 0.15 5.81
N HIS A 68 -8.15 0.59 5.40
CA HIS A 68 -6.83 0.20 5.88
C HIS A 68 -6.57 -1.30 6.02
N ALA A 69 -5.64 -1.80 5.22
CA ALA A 69 -5.16 -3.18 5.31
C ALA A 69 -3.62 -3.17 5.22
N PRO A 70 -2.93 -2.97 6.36
CA PRO A 70 -1.47 -2.89 6.34
C PRO A 70 -0.81 -4.26 6.31
N ASN A 71 0.29 -4.34 5.55
CA ASN A 71 1.15 -5.52 5.46
C ASN A 71 2.61 -5.09 5.55
N ILE A 72 3.45 -5.97 6.05
CA ILE A 72 4.91 -5.79 6.01
C ILE A 72 5.49 -6.88 5.12
N ILE A 73 6.35 -6.46 4.19
CA ILE A 73 7.04 -7.35 3.26
C ILE A 73 8.53 -7.26 3.58
N TYR A 74 9.12 -8.38 4.00
CA TYR A 74 10.51 -8.45 4.41
C TYR A 74 11.43 -8.82 3.24
N ALA A 75 12.69 -8.38 3.32
CA ALA A 75 13.73 -8.79 2.38
C ALA A 75 14.06 -10.26 2.55
N GLU A 76 13.96 -10.79 3.77
CA GLU A 76 14.22 -12.18 4.10
C GLU A 76 12.98 -12.80 4.75
N MET A 77 12.83 -14.10 4.57
CA MET A 77 11.72 -14.85 5.15
C MET A 77 11.74 -14.74 6.68
N THR A 78 10.60 -14.33 7.25
CA THR A 78 10.42 -14.18 8.69
C THR A 78 9.26 -15.06 9.12
N ASP A 79 9.48 -15.93 10.10
CA ASP A 79 8.48 -16.90 10.55
C ASP A 79 7.86 -17.72 9.41
N GLY A 80 8.70 -18.07 8.41
CA GLY A 80 8.30 -18.86 7.26
C GLY A 80 7.56 -18.10 6.17
N LYS A 81 7.46 -16.77 6.25
CA LYS A 81 6.75 -15.93 5.27
C LYS A 81 7.51 -14.66 4.96
N MET A 82 7.36 -14.17 3.74
CA MET A 82 7.86 -12.87 3.33
C MET A 82 6.91 -11.75 3.74
N MET A 83 5.60 -12.00 3.76
CA MET A 83 4.58 -11.01 4.06
C MET A 83 3.84 -11.32 5.34
N HIS A 84 3.62 -10.28 6.15
CA HIS A 84 2.88 -10.35 7.39
C HIS A 84 1.89 -9.20 7.49
N LYS A 85 0.74 -9.44 8.11
CA LYS A 85 -0.19 -8.38 8.45
C LYS A 85 0.45 -7.48 9.51
N ALA A 86 0.14 -6.19 9.47
CA ALA A 86 0.71 -5.19 10.37
C ALA A 86 -0.37 -4.31 10.98
N GLU A 87 0.04 -3.42 11.89
CA GLU A 87 -0.84 -2.41 12.47
C GLU A 87 -0.81 -1.14 11.61
N PHE A 88 -1.91 -0.38 11.66
CA PHE A 88 -2.02 0.90 10.99
C PHE A 88 -1.14 1.94 11.69
N ILE A 89 -0.24 2.60 10.94
CA ILE A 89 0.72 3.56 11.49
C ILE A 89 0.91 4.78 10.57
N ASN A 90 1.33 5.89 11.20
CA ASN A 90 1.96 7.05 10.57
C ASN A 90 1.18 7.79 9.47
N HIS A 91 -0.11 7.60 9.37
CA HIS A 91 -0.95 8.41 8.50
C HIS A 91 -2.38 8.50 9.07
N THR A 92 -3.18 9.42 8.55
CA THR A 92 -4.53 9.64 9.05
C THR A 92 -5.52 9.63 7.91
N ASP A 93 -6.80 9.39 8.26
CA ASP A 93 -7.89 9.46 7.29
C ASP A 93 -8.04 10.88 6.75
N ASP A 94 -7.78 11.91 7.57
CA ASP A 94 -7.85 13.30 7.14
C ASP A 94 -6.83 13.60 6.04
N GLU A 95 -5.64 13.01 6.12
CA GLU A 95 -4.63 13.16 5.07
C GLU A 95 -5.10 12.53 3.75
N LEU A 96 -5.73 11.36 3.81
CA LEU A 96 -6.30 10.70 2.62
C LEU A 96 -7.46 11.50 2.05
N VAL A 97 -8.34 12.01 2.90
CA VAL A 97 -9.46 12.86 2.48
C VAL A 97 -8.93 14.11 1.77
N MET A 98 -7.89 14.74 2.32
CA MET A 98 -7.27 15.92 1.72
C MET A 98 -6.71 15.62 0.33
N LEU A 99 -5.97 14.51 0.18
CA LEU A 99 -5.39 14.12 -1.10
C LEU A 99 -6.45 13.81 -2.14
N GLU A 100 -7.48 13.05 -1.78
CA GLU A 100 -8.58 12.75 -2.69
C GLU A 100 -9.33 14.02 -3.09
N LYS A 101 -9.53 14.96 -2.16
CA LYS A 101 -10.18 16.22 -2.42
C LYS A 101 -9.42 17.05 -3.45
N LEU A 102 -8.10 17.04 -3.42
CA LEU A 102 -7.26 17.75 -4.39
C LEU A 102 -7.47 17.25 -5.82
N VAL A 103 -7.89 16.02 -6.00
CA VAL A 103 -8.20 15.44 -7.32
C VAL A 103 -9.69 15.25 -7.55
N GLY A 104 -10.53 15.88 -6.73
CA GLY A 104 -11.98 15.91 -6.92
C GLY A 104 -12.71 14.63 -6.52
N ARG A 105 -12.12 13.82 -5.66
CA ARG A 105 -12.70 12.56 -5.19
C ARG A 105 -12.92 12.54 -3.68
N VAL A 106 -13.67 11.55 -3.22
CA VAL A 106 -13.89 11.28 -1.80
C VAL A 106 -13.53 9.82 -1.53
N PRO A 107 -12.74 9.53 -0.47
CA PRO A 107 -12.40 8.15 -0.14
C PRO A 107 -13.66 7.31 0.16
N PRO A 108 -13.64 6.00 -0.17
CA PRO A 108 -14.82 5.14 0.03
C PRO A 108 -15.31 5.05 1.47
N PHE A 109 -14.44 5.27 2.45
CA PHE A 109 -14.80 5.18 3.86
C PHE A 109 -15.46 6.46 4.41
N VAL A 110 -15.52 7.53 3.62
CA VAL A 110 -16.20 8.76 4.01
C VAL A 110 -17.69 8.64 3.68
N ARG A 111 -18.53 8.83 4.67
CA ARG A 111 -19.98 8.85 4.49
C ARG A 111 -20.43 10.18 3.92
N ARG A 112 -21.36 10.10 3.03
CA ARG A 112 -22.01 11.26 2.42
C ARG A 112 -23.39 11.46 3.02
#